data_7174dd7d36da533f69173485b5e12c40
#
_entry.id   7174dd7d36da533f69173485b5e12c40
#
_cell.length_a   1.000
_cell.length_b   1.000
_cell.length_c   1.000
_cell.angle_alpha   90.00
_cell.angle_beta   90.00
_cell.angle_gamma   90.00
#
_symmetry.space_group_name_H-M   'P 1'
#
loop_
_entity.id
_entity.type
_entity.pdbx_description
1 polymer ?
#
loop_
_entity_poly.entity_id
_entity_poly.type
_entity_poly.pdbx_seq_one_letter_code
_entity_poly.pdbx_strand_id
1 'polypeptide(L)'
;VQTCALPIYISIGKARTARLFNMPTSALGAASQPGKELYGIEVTNNGLVIFGGGELLKNKDGVIVGAVGVSGGSVAEDTNVAKAGVAAFK
;
A
#
# COMPACT_ATOMS: atom_id res chain seq x y z
N VAL A 1 11.61 19.93 3.77
CA VAL A 1 10.70 20.65 2.97
C VAL A 1 9.36 19.92 2.86
N GLN A 2 8.32 20.65 2.65
CA GLN A 2 6.94 20.13 2.65
C GLN A 2 6.73 18.96 1.69
N THR A 3 7.35 19.02 0.51
CA THR A 3 7.20 17.97 -0.48
C THR A 3 7.80 16.65 -0.05
N CYS A 4 8.74 16.65 0.92
CA CYS A 4 9.32 15.42 1.45
C CYS A 4 8.47 14.79 2.54
N ALA A 5 7.76 15.61 3.34
CA ALA A 5 6.95 15.10 4.44
C ALA A 5 5.74 14.30 3.93
N LEU A 6 5.06 14.78 2.88
CA LEU A 6 3.87 14.14 2.37
C LEU A 6 4.14 12.72 1.83
N PRO A 7 5.17 12.49 1.00
CA PRO A 7 5.50 11.12 0.59
C PRO A 7 5.84 10.19 1.76
N ILE A 8 6.49 10.70 2.81
CA ILE A 8 6.82 9.88 3.98
C ILE A 8 5.54 9.38 4.65
N TYR A 9 4.59 10.25 4.92
CA TYR A 9 3.32 9.86 5.53
C TYR A 9 2.54 8.88 4.65
N ILE A 10 2.53 9.11 3.35
CA ILE A 10 1.82 8.24 2.42
C ILE A 10 2.49 6.86 2.37
N SER A 11 3.82 6.79 2.35
CA SER A 11 4.51 5.51 2.31
C SER A 11 4.24 4.68 3.56
N ILE A 12 4.26 5.30 4.74
CA ILE A 12 3.89 4.63 5.99
C ILE A 12 2.44 4.16 5.93
N GLY A 13 1.54 5.01 5.42
CA GLY A 13 0.13 4.68 5.27
C GLY A 13 -0.10 3.51 4.31
N LYS A 14 0.69 3.42 3.24
CA LYS A 14 0.60 2.30 2.29
C LYS A 14 0.99 0.98 2.96
N ALA A 15 2.11 0.96 3.67
CA ALA A 15 2.55 -0.25 4.38
C ALA A 15 1.52 -0.66 5.44
N ARG A 16 1.02 0.30 6.21
CA ARG A 16 0.01 0.05 7.23
C ARG A 16 -1.28 -0.49 6.62
N THR A 17 -1.75 0.11 5.55
CA THR A 17 -2.98 -0.31 4.87
C THR A 17 -2.84 -1.74 4.35
N ALA A 18 -1.73 -2.04 3.67
CA ALA A 18 -1.48 -3.38 3.14
C ALA A 18 -1.51 -4.41 4.26
N ARG A 19 -0.87 -4.12 5.38
CA ARG A 19 -0.79 -5.07 6.51
C ARG A 19 -2.12 -5.25 7.23
N LEU A 20 -2.89 -4.17 7.38
CA LEU A 20 -4.20 -4.24 8.03
C LEU A 20 -5.19 -5.11 7.26
N PHE A 21 -5.15 -5.04 5.93
CA PHE A 21 -6.10 -5.75 5.08
C PHE A 21 -5.51 -6.99 4.44
N ASN A 22 -4.21 -7.26 4.67
CA ASN A 22 -3.49 -8.40 4.11
C ASN A 22 -3.63 -8.50 2.59
N MET A 23 -3.49 -7.36 1.93
CA MET A 23 -3.55 -7.27 0.46
C MET A 23 -2.74 -6.06 -0.01
N PRO A 24 -2.30 -6.06 -1.27
CA PRO A 24 -1.69 -4.85 -1.84
C PRO A 24 -2.67 -3.69 -1.81
N THR A 25 -2.16 -2.46 -1.63
CA THR A 25 -3.01 -1.28 -1.62
C THR A 25 -3.71 -1.04 -2.96
N SER A 26 -3.13 -1.53 -4.06
CA SER A 26 -3.79 -1.49 -5.37
C SER A 26 -5.07 -2.32 -5.40
N ALA A 27 -5.07 -3.48 -4.73
CA ALA A 27 -6.25 -4.34 -4.65
C ALA A 27 -7.35 -3.67 -3.83
N LEU A 28 -6.99 -3.07 -2.69
CA LEU A 28 -7.96 -2.33 -1.89
C LEU A 28 -8.49 -1.13 -2.67
N GLY A 29 -7.62 -0.44 -3.42
CA GLY A 29 -8.02 0.67 -4.27
C GLY A 29 -9.04 0.26 -5.30
N ALA A 30 -8.85 -0.88 -5.95
CA ALA A 30 -9.81 -1.39 -6.94
C ALA A 30 -11.17 -1.70 -6.30
N ALA A 31 -11.18 -2.22 -5.08
CA ALA A 31 -12.42 -2.58 -4.38
C ALA A 31 -13.14 -1.36 -3.80
N SER A 32 -12.48 -0.20 -3.70
CA SER A 32 -13.03 0.98 -3.05
C SER A 32 -13.34 2.13 -4.03
N GLN A 33 -13.33 1.87 -5.31
CA GLN A 33 -13.71 2.88 -6.31
C GLN A 33 -15.21 3.20 -6.25
N PRO A 34 -15.66 4.35 -6.78
CA PRO A 34 -17.08 4.67 -6.84
C PRO A 34 -17.88 3.53 -7.49
N GLY A 35 -18.95 3.11 -6.83
CA GLY A 35 -19.76 1.98 -7.29
C GLY A 35 -19.29 0.62 -6.82
N LYS A 36 -18.18 0.54 -6.10
CA LYS A 36 -17.67 -0.71 -5.52
C LYS A 36 -18.08 -0.84 -4.05
N GLU A 37 -18.01 -2.07 -3.53
CA GLU A 37 -18.48 -2.39 -2.17
C GLU A 37 -17.82 -1.57 -1.08
N LEU A 38 -16.53 -1.31 -1.23
CA LEU A 38 -15.74 -0.67 -0.18
C LEU A 38 -15.53 0.83 -0.42
N TYR A 39 -16.35 1.43 -1.28
CA TYR A 39 -16.24 2.87 -1.52
C TYR A 39 -16.34 3.64 -0.20
N GLY A 40 -15.36 4.48 0.06
CA GLY A 40 -15.32 5.29 1.28
C GLY A 40 -14.66 4.61 2.48
N ILE A 41 -14.11 3.40 2.31
CA ILE A 41 -13.49 2.68 3.42
C ILE A 41 -12.34 3.47 4.07
N GLU A 42 -11.65 4.31 3.30
CA GLU A 42 -10.57 5.13 3.84
C GLU A 42 -11.06 6.16 4.85
N VAL A 43 -12.30 6.61 4.71
CA VAL A 43 -12.88 7.60 5.62
C VAL A 43 -13.22 6.97 6.98
N THR A 44 -13.67 5.73 6.98
CA THR A 44 -14.10 5.04 8.20
C THR A 44 -12.94 4.39 8.96
N ASN A 45 -11.73 4.40 8.39
CA ASN A 45 -10.58 3.70 8.95
C ASN A 45 -9.33 4.59 9.09
N ASN A 46 -9.53 5.84 9.44
CA ASN A 46 -8.45 6.78 9.73
C ASN A 46 -7.49 7.01 8.57
N GLY A 47 -8.04 7.14 7.36
CA GLY A 47 -7.23 7.56 6.22
C GLY A 47 -6.36 6.46 5.62
N LEU A 48 -6.94 5.33 5.30
CA LEU A 48 -6.26 4.29 4.56
C LEU A 48 -5.80 4.79 3.19
N VAL A 49 -4.73 4.22 2.67
CA VAL A 49 -4.28 4.54 1.32
C VAL A 49 -4.86 3.51 0.36
N ILE A 50 -5.63 4.00 -0.63
CA ILE A 50 -6.38 3.15 -1.56
C ILE A 50 -5.84 3.21 -2.99
N PHE A 51 -4.53 3.37 -3.13
CA PHE A 51 -3.86 3.31 -4.43
C PHE A 51 -2.51 2.62 -4.29
N GLY A 52 -1.95 2.14 -5.41
CA GLY A 52 -0.80 1.27 -5.42
C GLY A 52 0.46 1.82 -4.75
N GLY A 53 1.35 0.92 -4.38
CA GLY A 53 2.63 1.22 -3.74
C GLY A 53 2.81 0.53 -2.40
N GLY A 54 1.77 -0.10 -1.86
CA GLY A 54 1.86 -0.94 -0.67
C GLY A 54 1.78 -2.41 -1.06
N GLU A 55 2.73 -3.20 -0.60
CA GLU A 55 2.81 -4.63 -0.93
C GLU A 55 3.11 -5.43 0.32
N LEU A 56 2.74 -6.70 0.31
CA LEU A 56 2.97 -7.59 1.44
C LEU A 56 4.31 -8.30 1.33
N LEU A 57 4.93 -8.53 2.48
CA LEU A 57 6.14 -9.34 2.60
C LEU A 57 5.75 -10.69 3.18
N LYS A 58 6.16 -11.76 2.53
CA LYS A 58 5.88 -13.12 2.98
C LYS A 58 7.18 -13.88 3.18
N ASN A 59 7.17 -14.81 4.14
CA ASN A 59 8.33 -15.69 4.34
C ASN A 59 8.26 -16.90 3.39
N LYS A 60 9.20 -17.83 3.54
CA LYS A 60 9.28 -19.03 2.69
C LYS A 60 8.01 -19.87 2.73
N ASP A 61 7.29 -19.85 3.85
CA ASP A 61 6.09 -20.64 4.05
C ASP A 61 4.82 -19.92 3.58
N GLY A 62 4.96 -18.76 2.97
CA GLY A 62 3.84 -17.97 2.49
C GLY A 62 3.12 -17.18 3.58
N VAL A 63 3.68 -17.11 4.78
CA VAL A 63 3.09 -16.36 5.89
C VAL A 63 3.45 -14.89 5.76
N ILE A 64 2.45 -14.02 5.90
CA ILE A 64 2.64 -12.57 5.86
C ILE A 64 3.40 -12.14 7.10
N VAL A 65 4.58 -11.55 6.92
CA VAL A 65 5.42 -11.11 8.03
C VAL A 65 5.61 -9.60 8.09
N GLY A 66 5.12 -8.89 7.10
CA GLY A 66 5.22 -7.44 7.07
C GLY A 66 4.68 -6.84 5.79
N ALA A 67 4.96 -5.59 5.58
CA ALA A 67 4.56 -4.87 4.37
C ALA A 67 5.57 -3.78 4.06
N VAL A 68 5.61 -3.38 2.79
CA VAL A 68 6.45 -2.29 2.31
C VAL A 68 5.55 -1.23 1.67
N GLY A 69 5.87 0.05 1.89
CA GLY A 69 5.16 1.16 1.27
C GLY A 69 6.13 2.08 0.57
N VAL A 70 5.81 2.44 -0.66
CA VAL A 70 6.63 3.32 -1.50
C VAL A 70 5.78 4.49 -1.98
N SER A 71 6.30 5.70 -1.85
CA SER A 71 5.66 6.91 -2.31
C SER A 71 6.71 7.90 -2.79
N GLY A 72 6.37 8.73 -3.74
CA GLY A 72 7.27 9.79 -4.26
C GLY A 72 7.29 9.88 -5.76
N GLY A 73 6.86 8.87 -6.48
CA GLY A 73 6.70 8.88 -7.92
C GLY A 73 5.25 8.78 -8.33
N SER A 74 4.99 8.36 -9.55
CA SER A 74 3.63 8.01 -9.96
C SER A 74 3.20 6.73 -9.25
N VAL A 75 1.89 6.45 -9.25
CA VAL A 75 1.37 5.22 -8.64
C VAL A 75 1.99 3.98 -9.30
N ALA A 76 2.15 4.01 -10.61
CA ALA A 76 2.77 2.89 -11.34
C ALA A 76 4.23 2.70 -10.95
N GLU A 77 4.99 3.79 -10.82
CA GLU A 77 6.39 3.74 -10.39
C GLU A 77 6.51 3.23 -8.96
N ASP A 78 5.68 3.75 -8.06
CA ASP A 78 5.68 3.35 -6.65
C ASP A 78 5.34 1.86 -6.52
N THR A 79 4.37 1.38 -7.29
CA THR A 79 4.00 -0.04 -7.30
C THR A 79 5.16 -0.91 -7.79
N ASN A 80 5.84 -0.49 -8.85
CA ASN A 80 6.98 -1.24 -9.39
C ASN A 80 8.14 -1.32 -8.40
N VAL A 81 8.44 -0.22 -7.71
CA VAL A 81 9.49 -0.21 -6.69
C VAL A 81 9.11 -1.11 -5.51
N ALA A 82 7.86 -1.04 -5.07
CA ALA A 82 7.38 -1.88 -3.98
C ALA A 82 7.48 -3.36 -4.33
N LYS A 83 7.10 -3.75 -5.54
CA LYS A 83 7.21 -5.13 -6.01
C LYS A 83 8.66 -5.59 -6.10
N ALA A 84 9.57 -4.70 -6.52
CA ALA A 84 10.99 -5.01 -6.53
C ALA A 84 11.51 -5.28 -5.12
N GLY A 85 11.04 -4.51 -4.14
CA GLY A 85 11.38 -4.75 -2.74
C GLY A 85 10.87 -6.09 -2.23
N VAL A 86 9.66 -6.46 -2.60
CA VAL A 86 9.09 -7.78 -2.26
C VAL A 86 9.93 -8.90 -2.88
N ALA A 87 10.32 -8.76 -4.14
CA ALA A 87 11.13 -9.78 -4.83
C ALA A 87 12.50 -9.96 -4.18
N ALA A 88 13.06 -8.91 -3.59
CA ALA A 88 14.36 -8.97 -2.92
C ALA A 88 14.26 -9.50 -1.48
N PHE A 89 13.08 -9.55 -0.91
CA PHE A 89 12.87 -10.02 0.46
C PHE A 89 13.00 -11.54 0.53
N LYS A 90 13.74 -12.01 1.50
CA LYS A 90 13.99 -13.46 1.68
C LYS A 90 13.68 -13.95 3.10
#